data_dc732ca75e8e0c2dfa857556bf6389a0
#
_entry.id   dc732ca75e8e0c2dfa857556bf6389a0
#
_cell.length_a   1.000
_cell.length_b   1.000
_cell.length_c   1.000
_cell.angle_alpha   90.00
_cell.angle_beta   90.00
_cell.angle_gamma   90.00
#
_symmetry.space_group_name_H-M   'P 1'
#
loop_
_entity.id
_entity.type
_entity.pdbx_description
1 polymer ?
#
loop_
_entity_poly.entity_id
_entity_poly.type
_entity_poly.pdbx_seq_one_letter_code
_entity_poly.pdbx_strand_id
1 'polypeptide(L)'
;MITNPREEKKKRYCIYTRCSTDDQAQGDFTTLDAQAHHCKNMLDAFGYELAEIGNKGIVTDDGFSGKDLNRPGIQLILENVKTQRTFDGIIFFRLDRLTRNTRDLYWLIDLFREKEIDFVSVRENLDSSTAIGRVVIGILGILSAFER
;
A
#
# COMPACT_ATOMS: atom_id res chain seq x y z
N MET A 1 19.74 32.94 18.07
CA MET A 1 18.78 32.94 16.97
C MET A 1 18.31 31.52 16.70
N ILE A 2 17.06 31.26 16.96
CA ILE A 2 16.50 29.93 16.78
C ILE A 2 16.34 29.74 15.28
N THR A 3 17.17 28.88 14.69
CA THR A 3 16.93 28.42 13.34
C THR A 3 15.60 27.68 13.35
N ASN A 4 14.68 28.10 12.49
CA ASN A 4 13.45 27.34 12.27
C ASN A 4 13.81 25.87 12.12
N PRO A 5 13.15 24.96 12.89
CA PRO A 5 13.29 23.56 12.57
C PRO A 5 13.00 23.43 11.09
N ARG A 6 13.88 22.78 10.37
CA ARG A 6 13.64 22.45 8.97
C ARG A 6 12.22 21.91 8.93
N GLU A 7 11.33 22.58 8.20
CA GLU A 7 10.03 22.01 7.93
C GLU A 7 10.29 20.62 7.38
N GLU A 8 10.11 19.60 8.21
CA GLU A 8 10.19 18.24 7.74
C GLU A 8 9.17 18.13 6.64
N LYS A 9 9.65 17.89 5.44
CA LYS A 9 8.78 17.71 4.29
C LYS A 9 7.82 16.57 4.61
N LYS A 10 6.52 16.86 4.62
CA LYS A 10 5.49 15.85 4.90
C LYS A 10 5.64 14.68 3.93
N LYS A 11 5.52 13.46 4.45
CA LYS A 11 5.50 12.27 3.62
C LYS A 11 4.26 12.26 2.74
N ARG A 12 4.44 11.80 1.52
CA ARG A 12 3.38 11.66 0.52
C ARG A 12 3.09 10.20 0.29
N TYR A 13 1.82 9.82 0.40
CA TYR A 13 1.38 8.45 0.23
C TYR A 13 0.41 8.32 -0.93
N CYS A 14 0.53 7.22 -1.66
CA CYS A 14 -0.44 6.79 -2.64
C CYS A 14 -1.44 5.85 -1.97
N ILE A 15 -2.74 6.08 -2.17
CA ILE A 15 -3.79 5.14 -1.76
C ILE A 15 -4.04 4.17 -2.91
N TYR A 16 -3.99 2.88 -2.62
CA TYR A 16 -4.35 1.84 -3.57
C TYR A 16 -5.63 1.15 -3.16
N THR A 17 -6.58 1.03 -4.08
CA THR A 17 -7.85 0.34 -3.87
C THR A 17 -8.11 -0.69 -4.97
N ARG A 18 -8.73 -1.80 -4.62
CA ARG A 18 -9.06 -2.87 -5.55
C ARG A 18 -10.34 -3.58 -5.13
N CYS A 19 -11.16 -3.93 -6.09
CA CYS A 19 -12.22 -4.92 -5.90
C CYS A 19 -12.40 -5.75 -7.17
N SER A 20 -12.89 -6.98 -6.99
CA SER A 20 -13.24 -7.87 -8.07
C SER A 20 -14.69 -8.33 -7.92
N THR A 21 -15.22 -8.99 -8.94
CA THR A 21 -16.56 -9.60 -8.87
C THR A 21 -16.63 -10.69 -7.81
N ASP A 22 -15.53 -11.42 -7.56
CA ASP A 22 -15.46 -12.46 -6.54
C ASP A 22 -15.60 -11.86 -5.13
N ASP A 23 -15.07 -10.66 -4.88
CA ASP A 23 -15.20 -9.97 -3.60
C ASP A 23 -16.67 -9.70 -3.26
N GLN A 24 -17.48 -9.36 -4.26
CA GLN A 24 -18.92 -9.13 -4.09
C GLN A 24 -19.66 -10.41 -3.72
N ALA A 25 -19.26 -11.54 -4.30
CA ALA A 25 -19.92 -12.84 -4.08
C ALA A 25 -19.64 -13.41 -2.69
N GLN A 26 -18.54 -13.07 -2.05
CA GLN A 26 -18.11 -13.61 -0.76
C GLN A 26 -18.70 -12.87 0.45
N GLY A 27 -19.44 -11.79 0.26
CA GLY A 27 -20.10 -11.06 1.34
C GLY A 27 -19.17 -10.26 2.25
N ASP A 28 -17.87 -10.32 2.06
CA ASP A 28 -16.86 -9.51 2.80
C ASP A 28 -16.38 -8.36 1.92
N PHE A 29 -17.34 -7.67 1.32
CA PHE A 29 -17.06 -6.65 0.33
C PHE A 29 -16.96 -5.27 0.96
N THR A 30 -15.79 -4.68 0.90
CA THR A 30 -15.58 -3.27 1.21
C THR A 30 -15.48 -2.50 -0.10
N THR A 31 -16.35 -1.51 -0.31
CA THR A 31 -16.38 -0.73 -1.55
C THR A 31 -15.08 0.02 -1.76
N LEU A 32 -14.80 0.36 -3.01
CA LEU A 32 -13.64 1.18 -3.35
C LEU A 32 -13.63 2.49 -2.58
N ASP A 33 -14.79 3.16 -2.48
CA ASP A 33 -14.92 4.42 -1.75
C ASP A 33 -14.65 4.24 -0.25
N ALA A 34 -15.14 3.16 0.35
CA ALA A 34 -14.91 2.86 1.75
C ALA A 34 -13.43 2.56 2.01
N GLN A 35 -12.77 1.81 1.14
CA GLN A 35 -11.32 1.55 1.23
C GLN A 35 -10.55 2.87 1.20
N ALA A 36 -10.84 3.73 0.23
CA ALA A 36 -10.18 5.03 0.09
C ALA A 36 -10.42 5.91 1.33
N HIS A 37 -11.64 5.91 1.85
CA HIS A 37 -12.00 6.68 3.05
C HIS A 37 -11.20 6.24 4.27
N HIS A 38 -11.11 4.93 4.54
CA HIS A 38 -10.32 4.41 5.65
C HIS A 38 -8.84 4.75 5.51
N CYS A 39 -8.29 4.61 4.32
CA CYS A 39 -6.90 4.97 4.05
C CYS A 39 -6.66 6.46 4.27
N LYS A 40 -7.54 7.31 3.74
CA LYS A 40 -7.42 8.76 3.88
C LYS A 40 -7.46 9.19 5.35
N ASN A 41 -8.37 8.61 6.14
CA ASN A 41 -8.45 8.90 7.57
C ASN A 41 -7.15 8.56 8.29
N MET A 42 -6.52 7.44 7.95
CA MET A 42 -5.26 7.07 8.58
C MET A 42 -4.12 8.00 8.15
N LEU A 43 -4.06 8.40 6.89
CA LEU A 43 -3.07 9.37 6.43
C LEU A 43 -3.24 10.72 7.15
N ASP A 44 -4.46 11.18 7.33
CA ASP A 44 -4.75 12.41 8.06
C ASP A 44 -4.28 12.30 9.51
N ALA A 45 -4.52 11.15 10.16
CA ALA A 45 -4.06 10.90 11.53
C ALA A 45 -2.53 10.91 11.64
N PHE A 46 -1.82 10.43 10.62
CA PHE A 46 -0.37 10.46 10.56
C PHE A 46 0.20 11.85 10.19
N GLY A 47 -0.64 12.75 9.67
CA GLY A 47 -0.18 14.03 9.16
C GLY A 47 0.50 13.94 7.79
N TYR A 48 0.20 12.90 7.01
CA TYR A 48 0.77 12.67 5.68
C TYR A 48 -0.12 13.27 4.59
N GLU A 49 0.47 13.55 3.44
CA GLU A 49 -0.22 14.10 2.29
C GLU A 49 -0.44 13.03 1.22
N LEU A 50 -1.41 13.27 0.33
CA LEU A 50 -1.60 12.45 -0.86
C LEU A 50 -0.56 12.78 -1.92
N ALA A 51 -0.05 11.75 -2.58
CA ALA A 51 0.89 11.89 -3.68
C ALA A 51 0.20 12.33 -4.97
N GLU A 52 0.99 12.84 -5.90
CA GLU A 52 0.51 13.23 -7.24
C GLU A 52 0.60 12.03 -8.19
N ILE A 53 -0.33 11.10 -8.04
CA ILE A 53 -0.43 9.89 -8.87
C ILE A 53 -1.91 9.50 -9.00
N GLY A 54 -2.28 8.89 -10.10
CA GLY A 54 -3.66 8.44 -10.32
C GLY A 54 -4.66 9.59 -10.22
N ASN A 55 -5.81 9.33 -9.62
CA ASN A 55 -6.83 10.34 -9.37
C ASN A 55 -6.64 10.94 -7.99
N LYS A 56 -5.96 12.09 -7.92
CA LYS A 56 -5.72 12.84 -6.67
C LYS A 56 -5.07 11.98 -5.59
N GLY A 57 -4.10 11.17 -5.96
CA GLY A 57 -3.38 10.30 -5.03
C GLY A 57 -4.00 8.93 -4.83
N ILE A 58 -5.09 8.62 -5.52
CA ILE A 58 -5.77 7.32 -5.42
C ILE A 58 -5.62 6.56 -6.73
N VAL A 59 -5.08 5.35 -6.64
CA VAL A 59 -4.93 4.42 -7.77
C VAL A 59 -5.88 3.25 -7.54
N THR A 60 -6.74 2.97 -8.50
CA THR A 60 -7.83 2.01 -8.36
C THR A 60 -7.77 0.94 -9.45
N ASP A 61 -7.90 -0.32 -9.04
CA ASP A 61 -8.13 -1.46 -9.93
C ASP A 61 -9.54 -2.00 -9.67
N ASP A 62 -10.50 -1.51 -10.44
CA ASP A 62 -11.90 -1.92 -10.36
C ASP A 62 -12.17 -3.07 -11.33
N GLY A 63 -12.68 -4.19 -10.81
CA GLY A 63 -12.97 -5.37 -11.61
C GLY A 63 -11.79 -6.31 -11.84
N PHE A 64 -10.68 -6.15 -11.11
CA PHE A 64 -9.48 -6.97 -11.24
C PHE A 64 -9.28 -7.86 -10.03
N SER A 65 -8.94 -9.13 -10.29
CA SER A 65 -8.60 -10.10 -9.25
C SER A 65 -7.24 -9.80 -8.62
N GLY A 66 -7.07 -10.17 -7.35
CA GLY A 66 -5.78 -10.11 -6.66
C GLY A 66 -4.85 -11.28 -6.93
N LYS A 67 -5.18 -12.19 -7.87
CA LYS A 67 -4.42 -13.42 -8.14
C LYS A 67 -3.04 -13.18 -8.76
N ASP A 68 -2.85 -12.06 -9.44
CA ASP A 68 -1.57 -11.68 -10.05
C ASP A 68 -1.42 -10.14 -10.07
N LEU A 69 -0.28 -9.67 -10.55
CA LEU A 69 0.01 -8.24 -10.66
C LEU A 69 -0.31 -7.67 -12.06
N ASN A 70 -1.02 -8.42 -12.89
CA ASN A 70 -1.42 -7.97 -14.23
C ASN A 70 -2.67 -7.07 -14.14
N ARG A 71 -2.51 -5.94 -13.48
CA ARG A 71 -3.57 -4.96 -13.24
C ARG A 71 -3.04 -3.57 -13.55
N PRO A 72 -3.78 -2.72 -14.28
CA PRO A 72 -3.25 -1.42 -14.71
C PRO A 72 -2.88 -0.48 -13.56
N GLY A 73 -3.65 -0.47 -12.48
CA GLY A 73 -3.38 0.40 -11.33
C GLY A 73 -2.11 0.02 -10.60
N ILE A 74 -1.95 -1.27 -10.24
CA ILE A 74 -0.73 -1.71 -9.57
C ILE A 74 0.49 -1.54 -10.47
N GLN A 75 0.36 -1.72 -11.78
CA GLN A 75 1.45 -1.50 -12.72
C GLN A 75 1.86 -0.03 -12.79
N LEU A 76 0.90 0.88 -12.71
CA LEU A 76 1.19 2.31 -12.64
C LEU A 76 2.03 2.65 -11.39
N ILE A 77 1.66 2.08 -10.24
CA ILE A 77 2.42 2.27 -9.00
C ILE A 77 3.82 1.71 -9.14
N LEU A 78 3.97 0.49 -9.67
CA LEU A 78 5.27 -0.16 -9.82
C LEU A 78 6.18 0.62 -10.78
N GLU A 79 5.65 1.11 -11.87
CA GLU A 79 6.42 1.93 -12.79
C GLU A 79 6.88 3.23 -12.13
N ASN A 80 6.02 3.89 -11.38
CA ASN A 80 6.37 5.11 -10.65
C ASN A 80 7.48 4.85 -9.63
N VAL A 81 7.42 3.76 -8.88
CA VAL A 81 8.46 3.38 -7.91
C VAL A 81 9.82 3.23 -8.60
N LYS A 82 9.83 2.66 -9.81
CA LYS A 82 11.07 2.38 -10.56
C LYS A 82 11.64 3.62 -11.26
N THR A 83 10.80 4.58 -11.64
CA THR A 83 11.22 5.69 -12.53
C THR A 83 11.12 7.07 -11.89
N GLN A 84 9.93 7.48 -11.46
CA GLN A 84 9.65 8.87 -11.07
C GLN A 84 9.70 9.09 -9.56
N ARG A 85 9.31 8.09 -8.78
CA ARG A 85 9.31 8.13 -7.32
C ARG A 85 8.62 9.37 -6.76
N THR A 86 7.32 9.53 -7.07
CA THR A 86 6.53 10.69 -6.64
C THR A 86 5.91 10.52 -5.25
N PHE A 87 6.12 9.38 -4.59
CA PHE A 87 5.58 9.13 -3.26
C PHE A 87 6.60 8.40 -2.37
N ASP A 88 6.42 8.55 -1.06
CA ASP A 88 7.26 7.93 -0.03
C ASP A 88 6.69 6.61 0.47
N GLY A 89 5.40 6.39 0.29
CA GLY A 89 4.74 5.19 0.74
C GLY A 89 3.43 4.92 0.03
N ILE A 90 2.93 3.71 0.25
CA ILE A 90 1.65 3.24 -0.28
C ILE A 90 0.79 2.77 0.90
N ILE A 91 -0.50 3.09 0.87
CA ILE A 91 -1.46 2.64 1.88
C ILE A 91 -2.64 1.96 1.19
N PHE A 92 -3.08 0.86 1.76
CA PHE A 92 -4.22 0.08 1.26
C PHE A 92 -5.02 -0.45 2.45
N PHE A 93 -6.26 -0.85 2.20
CA PHE A 93 -7.18 -1.21 3.27
C PHE A 93 -6.84 -2.54 3.95
N ARG A 94 -6.49 -3.57 3.17
CA ARG A 94 -6.06 -4.90 3.64
C ARG A 94 -5.00 -5.46 2.72
N LEU A 95 -4.19 -6.38 3.23
CA LEU A 95 -3.16 -7.04 2.42
C LEU A 95 -3.75 -7.73 1.19
N ASP A 96 -4.93 -8.34 1.30
CA ASP A 96 -5.58 -9.01 0.18
C ASP A 96 -6.11 -8.04 -0.90
N ARG A 97 -6.21 -6.74 -0.59
CA ARG A 97 -6.48 -5.71 -1.60
C ARG A 97 -5.24 -5.45 -2.45
N LEU A 98 -4.07 -5.50 -1.83
CA LEU A 98 -2.81 -5.37 -2.57
C LEU A 98 -2.57 -6.58 -3.47
N THR A 99 -2.62 -7.78 -2.92
CA THR A 99 -2.54 -9.03 -3.67
C THR A 99 -3.02 -10.20 -2.82
N ARG A 100 -3.56 -11.24 -3.48
CA ARG A 100 -3.90 -12.52 -2.84
C ARG A 100 -2.83 -13.57 -3.06
N ASN A 101 -1.84 -13.29 -3.87
CA ASN A 101 -0.76 -14.20 -4.19
C ASN A 101 0.40 -13.95 -3.23
N THR A 102 0.72 -14.94 -2.40
CA THR A 102 1.77 -14.81 -1.39
C THR A 102 3.14 -14.52 -2.00
N ARG A 103 3.44 -15.14 -3.15
CA ARG A 103 4.71 -14.90 -3.85
C ARG A 103 4.81 -13.46 -4.33
N ASP A 104 3.73 -12.92 -4.90
CA ASP A 104 3.67 -11.53 -5.34
C ASP A 104 3.79 -10.56 -4.16
N LEU A 105 3.17 -10.90 -3.02
CA LEU A 105 3.26 -10.08 -1.81
C LEU A 105 4.71 -9.91 -1.37
N TYR A 106 5.48 -11.00 -1.29
CA TYR A 106 6.89 -10.91 -0.88
C TYR A 106 7.74 -10.20 -1.90
N TRP A 107 7.46 -10.38 -3.19
CA TRP A 107 8.14 -9.64 -4.24
C TRP A 107 7.91 -8.15 -4.10
N LEU A 108 6.67 -7.74 -3.83
CA LEU A 108 6.33 -6.33 -3.59
C LEU A 108 7.03 -5.78 -2.34
N ILE A 109 7.01 -6.51 -1.24
CA ILE A 109 7.66 -6.12 0.01
C ILE A 109 9.16 -5.91 -0.22
N ASP A 110 9.82 -6.83 -0.92
CA ASP A 110 11.24 -6.72 -1.23
C ASP A 110 11.54 -5.52 -2.11
N LEU A 111 10.71 -5.28 -3.13
CA LEU A 111 10.86 -4.12 -4.01
C LEU A 111 10.70 -2.80 -3.24
N PHE A 112 9.67 -2.70 -2.40
CA PHE A 112 9.44 -1.50 -1.62
C PHE A 112 10.58 -1.24 -0.63
N ARG A 113 11.10 -2.28 0.01
CA ARG A 113 12.26 -2.15 0.90
C ARG A 113 13.49 -1.67 0.14
N GLU A 114 13.78 -2.28 -1.01
CA GLU A 114 14.93 -1.89 -1.85
C GLU A 114 14.84 -0.43 -2.29
N LYS A 115 13.62 0.03 -2.63
CA LYS A 115 13.38 1.39 -3.08
C LYS A 115 13.08 2.38 -1.95
N GLU A 116 13.12 1.92 -0.70
CA GLU A 116 12.82 2.73 0.48
C GLU A 116 11.41 3.34 0.44
N ILE A 117 10.45 2.57 -0.04
CA ILE A 117 9.03 2.92 -0.05
C ILE A 117 8.37 2.23 1.13
N ASP A 118 7.74 3.00 2.01
CA ASP A 118 6.98 2.45 3.14
C ASP A 118 5.62 1.94 2.65
N PHE A 119 5.04 1.01 3.41
CA PHE A 119 3.65 0.61 3.15
C PHE A 119 2.88 0.43 4.45
N VAL A 120 1.57 0.68 4.37
CA VAL A 120 0.64 0.58 5.49
C VAL A 120 -0.57 -0.22 5.05
N SER A 121 -0.91 -1.25 5.82
CA SER A 121 -2.18 -1.96 5.70
C SER A 121 -3.08 -1.57 6.87
N VAL A 122 -4.22 -0.97 6.58
CA VAL A 122 -5.10 -0.39 7.60
C VAL A 122 -5.69 -1.48 8.51
N ARG A 123 -6.27 -2.51 7.91
CA ARG A 123 -7.00 -3.56 8.64
C ARG A 123 -6.10 -4.37 9.57
N GLU A 124 -4.93 -4.75 9.11
CA GLU A 124 -3.96 -5.51 9.89
C GLU A 124 -3.14 -4.62 10.83
N ASN A 125 -3.32 -3.31 10.75
CA ASN A 125 -2.54 -2.33 11.52
C ASN A 125 -1.04 -2.54 11.33
N LEU A 126 -0.62 -2.77 10.10
CA LEU A 126 0.75 -3.07 9.72
C LEU A 126 1.37 -1.85 9.05
N ASP A 127 2.48 -1.36 9.60
CA ASP A 127 3.20 -0.20 9.09
C ASP A 127 4.69 -0.53 9.00
N SER A 128 5.22 -0.58 7.79
CA SER A 128 6.61 -0.96 7.52
C SER A 128 7.63 0.07 8.03
N SER A 129 7.20 1.30 8.32
CA SER A 129 8.08 2.34 8.87
C SER A 129 8.36 2.14 10.36
N THR A 130 7.59 1.30 11.05
CA THR A 130 7.76 1.02 12.47
C THR A 130 8.65 -0.20 12.72
N ALA A 131 9.31 -0.25 13.89
CA ALA A 131 10.14 -1.39 14.27
C ALA A 131 9.31 -2.68 14.38
N ILE A 132 8.11 -2.59 15.00
CA ILE A 132 7.19 -3.73 15.13
C ILE A 132 6.71 -4.19 13.76
N GLY A 133 6.36 -3.26 12.88
CA GLY A 133 5.94 -3.58 11.51
C GLY A 133 7.01 -4.36 10.75
N ARG A 134 8.26 -3.94 10.85
CA ARG A 134 9.38 -4.65 10.21
C ARG A 134 9.56 -6.07 10.77
N VAL A 135 9.40 -6.26 12.07
CA VAL A 135 9.47 -7.59 12.70
C VAL A 135 8.35 -8.50 12.19
N VAL A 136 7.11 -8.00 12.16
CA VAL A 136 5.95 -8.77 11.65
C VAL A 136 6.16 -9.15 10.20
N ILE A 137 6.61 -8.23 9.36
CA ILE A 137 6.89 -8.50 7.95
C ILE A 137 7.96 -9.58 7.80
N GLY A 138 9.01 -9.53 8.62
CA GLY A 138 10.07 -10.55 8.62
C GLY A 138 9.52 -11.93 8.99
N ILE A 139 8.64 -12.02 9.99
CA ILE A 139 7.99 -13.28 10.39
C ILE A 139 7.13 -13.82 9.27
N LEU A 140 6.32 -12.98 8.63
CA LEU A 140 5.50 -13.38 7.48
C LEU A 140 6.37 -13.94 6.35
N GLY A 141 7.53 -13.34 6.11
CA GLY A 141 8.48 -13.82 5.12
C GLY A 141 9.00 -15.22 5.42
N ILE A 142 9.33 -15.48 6.68
CA ILE A 142 9.79 -16.82 7.13
C ILE A 142 8.69 -17.84 6.95
N LEU A 143 7.45 -17.54 7.38
CA LEU A 143 6.32 -18.45 7.25
C LEU A 143 6.02 -18.79 5.79
N SER A 144 6.11 -17.82 4.90
CA SER A 144 5.91 -18.04 3.47
C SER A 144 6.95 -19.03 2.88
N ALA A 145 8.20 -18.96 3.34
CA ALA A 145 9.24 -19.88 2.90
C ALA A 145 8.90 -21.32 3.27
N PHE A 146 8.19 -21.56 4.35
CA PHE A 146 7.76 -22.89 4.78
C PHE A 146 6.56 -23.43 4.00
N GLU A 147 5.79 -22.58 3.37
CA GLU A 147 4.60 -22.98 2.60
C GLU A 147 4.92 -23.43 1.16
N ARG A 148 6.17 -23.36 0.77
CA ARG A 148 6.60 -23.76 -0.57
C ARG A 148 6.83 -25.26 -0.69
#